data_915a7dfa86b4436c2974818cea4d7d7f
#
_entry.id   915a7dfa86b4436c2974818cea4d7d7f
#
_cell.length_a   1.000
_cell.length_b   1.000
_cell.length_c   1.000
_cell.angle_alpha   90.00
_cell.angle_beta   90.00
_cell.angle_gamma   90.00
#
_symmetry.space_group_name_H-M   'P 1'
#
loop_
_entity.id
_entity.type
_entity.pdbx_description
1 polymer ?
#
loop_
_entity_poly.entity_id
_entity_poly.type
_entity_poly.pdbx_seq_one_letter_code
_entity_poly.pdbx_strand_id
1 'polypeptide(L)'
;MRLLGALLGTLLLLPRPSAASGIGTAPAPARVTILYDAFGDRAGLERDWGFSALIEYAGRRILFDAGNDPDIFARNVRALHVDLRRLDFAVISHRHGDHTGGIGYLLRVNPKLMLYAPNERFGLFGGPVPATIIRPDTALPARMRYFGGTLPAELESSTAWPGAHFVRIDSLTEIAPGVAIVSTVSRTPGTLELHELSLVLRTPAGLVVFVGCAHPGIETILEATRPYGDHVHEIFGGLHLVSAPDAEIERIAKALHDDWRLDLIAPGHCTGEPAFDALQRAFGDRYVYAGLGTVVELL
;
A
#
# COMPACT_ATOMS: atom_id res chain seq x y z
N MET A 1 1.74 95.14 -13.98
CA MET A 1 0.64 94.34 -13.40
C MET A 1 0.68 92.95 -13.96
N ARG A 2 1.22 91.97 -13.21
CA ARG A 2 1.26 90.58 -13.59
C ARG A 2 0.38 89.79 -12.62
N LEU A 3 -0.67 89.18 -13.10
CA LEU A 3 -1.59 88.31 -12.34
C LEU A 3 -0.93 86.90 -12.25
N LEU A 4 -0.72 86.48 -11.01
CA LEU A 4 -0.38 85.02 -10.71
C LEU A 4 -1.69 84.24 -10.57
N GLY A 5 -1.90 83.27 -11.44
CA GLY A 5 -2.93 82.24 -11.31
C GLY A 5 -2.44 81.07 -10.46
N ALA A 6 -3.13 80.79 -9.38
CA ALA A 6 -2.88 79.63 -8.57
C ALA A 6 -3.66 78.43 -9.13
N LEU A 7 -2.94 77.35 -9.49
CA LEU A 7 -3.56 76.06 -9.81
C LEU A 7 -3.71 75.20 -8.53
N LEU A 8 -4.98 74.98 -8.15
CA LEU A 8 -5.32 73.95 -7.14
C LEU A 8 -5.29 72.58 -7.78
N GLY A 9 -4.30 71.79 -7.42
CA GLY A 9 -4.23 70.36 -7.78
C GLY A 9 -5.12 69.52 -6.84
N THR A 10 -6.17 68.91 -7.38
CA THR A 10 -7.02 67.98 -6.65
C THR A 10 -6.35 66.61 -6.64
N LEU A 11 -5.91 66.15 -5.47
CA LEU A 11 -5.29 64.83 -5.27
C LEU A 11 -6.39 63.78 -5.18
N LEU A 12 -6.60 62.99 -6.23
CA LEU A 12 -7.48 61.81 -6.24
C LEU A 12 -6.84 60.68 -5.43
N LEU A 13 -7.35 60.40 -4.25
CA LEU A 13 -7.02 59.17 -3.48
C LEU A 13 -7.70 57.97 -4.13
N LEU A 14 -6.91 57.12 -4.80
CA LEU A 14 -7.35 55.80 -5.26
C LEU A 14 -7.51 54.87 -4.05
N PRO A 15 -8.58 54.07 -3.97
CA PRO A 15 -8.74 53.09 -2.91
C PRO A 15 -7.69 51.98 -3.04
N ARG A 16 -6.96 51.72 -1.95
CA ARG A 16 -6.05 50.57 -1.84
C ARG A 16 -6.87 49.27 -1.93
N PRO A 17 -6.43 48.26 -2.72
CA PRO A 17 -7.06 46.94 -2.68
C PRO A 17 -6.89 46.35 -1.28
N SER A 18 -8.00 46.02 -0.65
CA SER A 18 -8.06 45.25 0.59
C SER A 18 -7.40 43.90 0.32
N ALA A 19 -6.33 43.58 1.04
CA ALA A 19 -5.76 42.25 1.04
C ALA A 19 -6.82 41.26 1.58
N ALA A 20 -7.38 40.46 0.71
CA ALA A 20 -8.21 39.32 1.12
C ALA A 20 -7.35 38.42 2.00
N SER A 21 -7.68 38.38 3.30
CA SER A 21 -7.14 37.40 4.23
C SER A 21 -7.53 36.02 3.70
N GLY A 22 -6.59 35.32 3.04
CA GLY A 22 -6.76 33.92 2.68
C GLY A 22 -7.04 33.16 3.97
N ILE A 23 -8.25 32.63 4.10
CA ILE A 23 -8.58 31.63 5.12
C ILE A 23 -7.68 30.47 4.79
N GLY A 24 -6.57 30.32 5.52
CA GLY A 24 -5.70 29.16 5.42
C GLY A 24 -6.55 27.94 5.73
N THR A 25 -6.87 27.15 4.71
CA THR A 25 -7.44 25.81 4.90
C THR A 25 -6.44 25.03 5.76
N ALA A 26 -6.92 24.47 6.87
CA ALA A 26 -6.11 23.55 7.66
C ALA A 26 -5.44 22.53 6.72
N PRO A 27 -4.17 22.17 6.93
CA PRO A 27 -3.52 21.17 6.10
C PRO A 27 -4.39 19.91 6.07
N ALA A 28 -4.50 19.29 4.89
CA ALA A 28 -5.24 18.05 4.74
C ALA A 28 -4.65 16.99 5.68
N PRO A 29 -5.49 16.15 6.33
CA PRO A 29 -4.99 15.16 7.26
C PRO A 29 -3.99 14.21 6.56
N ALA A 30 -2.91 13.88 7.26
CA ALA A 30 -1.95 12.87 6.85
C ALA A 30 -1.97 11.78 7.90
N ARG A 31 -2.71 10.69 7.64
CA ARG A 31 -2.91 9.61 8.62
C ARG A 31 -3.18 8.26 7.97
N VAL A 32 -2.94 7.22 8.75
CA VAL A 32 -3.20 5.81 8.41
C VAL A 32 -4.24 5.25 9.37
N THR A 33 -5.24 4.56 8.86
CA THR A 33 -6.19 3.78 9.66
C THR A 33 -6.07 2.31 9.26
N ILE A 34 -5.75 1.42 10.19
CA ILE A 34 -5.68 -0.02 9.93
C ILE A 34 -7.10 -0.60 9.92
N LEU A 35 -7.50 -1.13 8.77
CA LEU A 35 -8.84 -1.65 8.53
C LEU A 35 -8.97 -3.16 8.71
N TYR A 36 -7.85 -3.88 8.58
CA TYR A 36 -7.80 -5.33 8.63
C TYR A 36 -6.43 -5.80 9.12
N ASP A 37 -6.41 -6.58 10.18
CA ASP A 37 -5.21 -7.27 10.70
C ASP A 37 -5.62 -8.40 11.64
N ALA A 38 -4.69 -9.32 11.93
CA ALA A 38 -4.89 -10.44 12.83
C ALA A 38 -4.77 -10.04 14.32
N PHE A 39 -4.28 -8.85 14.63
CA PHE A 39 -4.17 -8.35 16.00
C PHE A 39 -4.78 -6.94 16.15
N GLY A 40 -5.14 -6.60 17.36
CA GLY A 40 -5.79 -5.33 17.72
C GLY A 40 -6.77 -5.55 18.86
N ASP A 41 -7.14 -4.49 19.56
CA ASP A 41 -7.99 -4.53 20.75
C ASP A 41 -9.26 -3.66 20.65
N ARG A 42 -9.44 -2.96 19.52
CA ARG A 42 -10.59 -2.05 19.36
C ARG A 42 -11.89 -2.82 19.31
N ALA A 43 -12.77 -2.54 20.26
CA ALA A 43 -14.09 -3.18 20.36
C ALA A 43 -14.94 -2.96 19.10
N GLY A 44 -15.70 -3.97 18.70
CA GLY A 44 -16.58 -3.93 17.54
C GLY A 44 -15.90 -4.21 16.20
N LEU A 45 -14.61 -4.49 16.20
CA LEU A 45 -13.87 -4.94 15.03
C LEU A 45 -13.54 -6.43 15.11
N GLU A 46 -13.49 -7.09 13.97
CA GLU A 46 -13.22 -8.51 13.83
C GLU A 46 -11.82 -8.72 13.23
N ARG A 47 -10.97 -9.45 13.96
CA ARG A 47 -9.61 -9.82 13.57
C ARG A 47 -9.64 -11.03 12.65
N ASP A 48 -8.83 -11.01 11.61
CA ASP A 48 -8.58 -12.14 10.73
C ASP A 48 -7.21 -12.00 10.09
N TRP A 49 -6.66 -13.09 9.58
CA TRP A 49 -5.39 -13.10 8.87
C TRP A 49 -5.50 -12.35 7.55
N GLY A 50 -4.75 -11.27 7.40
CA GLY A 50 -4.74 -10.41 6.22
C GLY A 50 -4.40 -8.97 6.57
N PHE A 51 -4.29 -8.11 5.55
CA PHE A 51 -3.94 -6.71 5.75
C PHE A 51 -4.82 -5.77 4.93
N SER A 52 -5.19 -4.64 5.51
CA SER A 52 -5.74 -3.49 4.79
C SER A 52 -5.56 -2.21 5.60
N ALA A 53 -5.20 -1.13 4.92
CA ALA A 53 -5.07 0.19 5.51
C ALA A 53 -5.73 1.27 4.63
N LEU A 54 -6.41 2.23 5.25
CA LEU A 54 -6.81 3.48 4.64
C LEU A 54 -5.74 4.53 4.93
N ILE A 55 -5.24 5.15 3.88
CA ILE A 55 -4.22 6.19 3.94
C ILE A 55 -4.85 7.49 3.44
N GLU A 56 -4.85 8.52 4.28
CA GLU A 56 -5.28 9.86 3.92
C GLU A 56 -4.04 10.73 3.87
N TYR A 57 -3.65 11.16 2.67
CA TYR A 57 -2.43 11.92 2.43
C TYR A 57 -2.59 12.91 1.27
N ALA A 58 -2.13 14.14 1.45
CA ALA A 58 -2.18 15.21 0.43
C ALA A 58 -3.57 15.39 -0.20
N GLY A 59 -4.63 15.28 0.62
CA GLY A 59 -6.04 15.41 0.21
C GLY A 59 -6.58 14.18 -0.53
N ARG A 60 -5.84 13.09 -0.61
CA ARG A 60 -6.25 11.82 -1.23
C ARG A 60 -6.60 10.77 -0.20
N ARG A 61 -7.47 9.87 -0.60
CA ARG A 61 -7.91 8.71 0.18
C ARG A 61 -7.52 7.44 -0.58
N ILE A 62 -6.54 6.72 -0.07
CA ILE A 62 -5.92 5.57 -0.73
C ILE A 62 -6.22 4.34 0.09
N LEU A 63 -6.73 3.29 -0.54
CA LEU A 63 -6.80 1.97 0.10
C LEU A 63 -5.54 1.20 -0.27
N PHE A 64 -4.88 0.62 0.72
CA PHE A 64 -3.77 -0.32 0.53
C PHE A 64 -4.21 -1.70 0.99
N ASP A 65 -4.31 -2.67 0.08
CA ASP A 65 -4.86 -4.01 0.25
C ASP A 65 -6.32 -4.08 0.74
N ALA A 66 -6.92 -5.26 0.72
CA ALA A 66 -8.35 -5.45 1.00
C ALA A 66 -8.65 -6.64 1.94
N GLY A 67 -7.65 -7.13 2.69
CA GLY A 67 -7.83 -8.25 3.63
C GLY A 67 -8.17 -9.57 2.97
N ASN A 68 -8.53 -10.55 3.78
CA ASN A 68 -8.79 -11.94 3.39
C ASN A 68 -10.29 -12.23 3.18
N ASP A 69 -11.10 -12.01 4.20
CA ASP A 69 -12.54 -12.28 4.15
C ASP A 69 -13.33 -11.02 3.77
N PRO A 70 -14.13 -11.05 2.68
CA PRO A 70 -14.87 -9.88 2.20
C PRO A 70 -15.95 -9.39 3.17
N ASP A 71 -16.50 -10.28 3.99
CA ASP A 71 -17.56 -9.92 4.95
C ASP A 71 -16.96 -9.30 6.21
N ILE A 72 -15.82 -9.80 6.69
CA ILE A 72 -15.05 -9.20 7.79
C ILE A 72 -14.58 -7.81 7.35
N PHE A 73 -13.97 -7.70 6.16
CA PHE A 73 -13.54 -6.42 5.59
C PHE A 73 -14.72 -5.41 5.56
N ALA A 74 -15.87 -5.85 5.04
CA ALA A 74 -17.06 -5.01 4.98
C ALA A 74 -17.59 -4.59 6.37
N ARG A 75 -17.55 -5.48 7.38
CA ARG A 75 -17.96 -5.15 8.76
C ARG A 75 -17.01 -4.14 9.38
N ASN A 76 -15.70 -4.36 9.29
CA ASN A 76 -14.69 -3.47 9.85
C ASN A 76 -14.75 -2.07 9.22
N VAL A 77 -14.83 -1.99 7.89
CA VAL A 77 -14.96 -0.72 7.15
C VAL A 77 -16.18 0.07 7.62
N ARG A 78 -17.35 -0.60 7.82
CA ARG A 78 -18.54 0.05 8.32
C ARG A 78 -18.41 0.49 9.78
N ALA A 79 -17.85 -0.36 10.65
CA ALA A 79 -17.63 -0.05 12.06
C ALA A 79 -16.65 1.13 12.26
N LEU A 80 -15.67 1.28 11.35
CA LEU A 80 -14.72 2.38 11.32
C LEU A 80 -15.26 3.62 10.58
N HIS A 81 -16.51 3.58 10.10
CA HIS A 81 -17.15 4.66 9.34
C HIS A 81 -16.36 5.09 8.09
N VAL A 82 -15.67 4.16 7.43
CA VAL A 82 -14.93 4.42 6.21
C VAL A 82 -15.85 4.34 4.99
N ASP A 83 -15.98 5.43 4.25
CA ASP A 83 -16.73 5.45 2.98
C ASP A 83 -15.81 5.10 1.81
N LEU A 84 -15.89 3.87 1.34
CA LEU A 84 -15.10 3.37 0.21
C LEU A 84 -15.44 4.03 -1.13
N ARG A 85 -16.59 4.70 -1.26
CA ARG A 85 -16.96 5.46 -2.46
C ARG A 85 -16.13 6.74 -2.64
N ARG A 86 -15.48 7.18 -1.55
CA ARG A 86 -14.64 8.37 -1.52
C ARG A 86 -13.15 8.06 -1.69
N LEU A 87 -12.81 6.84 -2.06
CA LEU A 87 -11.43 6.49 -2.41
C LEU A 87 -11.07 7.09 -3.77
N ASP A 88 -9.87 7.63 -3.87
CA ASP A 88 -9.30 8.08 -5.15
C ASP A 88 -8.77 6.90 -5.95
N PHE A 89 -8.10 5.95 -5.29
CA PHE A 89 -7.61 4.70 -5.87
C PHE A 89 -7.30 3.67 -4.78
N ALA A 90 -7.05 2.44 -5.19
CA ALA A 90 -6.48 1.41 -4.34
C ALA A 90 -5.15 0.89 -4.89
N VAL A 91 -4.28 0.42 -4.00
CA VAL A 91 -3.05 -0.30 -4.34
C VAL A 91 -3.17 -1.70 -3.76
N ILE A 92 -3.02 -2.70 -4.60
CA ILE A 92 -2.98 -4.10 -4.19
C ILE A 92 -1.52 -4.55 -4.23
N SER A 93 -1.00 -4.90 -3.07
CA SER A 93 0.42 -5.21 -2.93
C SER A 93 0.82 -6.42 -3.74
N HIS A 94 0.11 -7.54 -3.64
CA HIS A 94 0.41 -8.78 -4.34
C HIS A 94 -0.82 -9.71 -4.43
N ARG A 95 -0.66 -10.87 -5.08
CA ARG A 95 -1.77 -11.76 -5.45
C ARG A 95 -2.31 -12.67 -4.34
N HIS A 96 -1.76 -12.69 -3.13
CA HIS A 96 -2.24 -13.58 -2.08
C HIS A 96 -3.66 -13.20 -1.61
N GLY A 97 -4.44 -14.21 -1.22
CA GLY A 97 -5.86 -14.06 -0.88
C GLY A 97 -6.12 -13.13 0.29
N ASP A 98 -5.22 -13.14 1.26
CA ASP A 98 -5.25 -12.32 2.47
C ASP A 98 -4.96 -10.83 2.25
N HIS A 99 -4.70 -10.43 0.98
CA HIS A 99 -4.59 -9.03 0.53
C HIS A 99 -5.65 -8.67 -0.51
N THR A 100 -6.27 -9.67 -1.12
CA THR A 100 -7.19 -9.50 -2.27
C THR A 100 -8.63 -9.87 -1.98
N GLY A 101 -8.91 -10.53 -0.85
CA GLY A 101 -10.22 -11.11 -0.55
C GLY A 101 -11.39 -10.11 -0.58
N GLY A 102 -11.18 -8.91 -0.09
CA GLY A 102 -12.18 -7.84 -0.08
C GLY A 102 -12.39 -7.10 -1.40
N ILE A 103 -11.59 -7.35 -2.47
CA ILE A 103 -11.70 -6.63 -3.74
C ILE A 103 -13.11 -6.75 -4.34
N GLY A 104 -13.72 -7.93 -4.27
CA GLY A 104 -15.08 -8.12 -4.76
C GLY A 104 -16.11 -7.24 -4.05
N TYR A 105 -15.98 -7.04 -2.74
CA TYR A 105 -16.82 -6.10 -1.98
C TYR A 105 -16.50 -4.65 -2.36
N LEU A 106 -15.23 -4.29 -2.42
CA LEU A 106 -14.77 -2.97 -2.82
C LEU A 106 -15.37 -2.53 -4.17
N LEU A 107 -15.31 -3.39 -5.18
CA LEU A 107 -15.82 -3.11 -6.52
C LEU A 107 -17.35 -3.06 -6.58
N ARG A 108 -18.08 -3.78 -5.71
CA ARG A 108 -19.54 -3.60 -5.58
C ARG A 108 -19.90 -2.22 -5.05
N VAL A 109 -19.08 -1.67 -4.13
CA VAL A 109 -19.32 -0.35 -3.52
C VAL A 109 -18.81 0.79 -4.41
N ASN A 110 -17.67 0.58 -5.09
CA ASN A 110 -17.03 1.56 -5.95
C ASN A 110 -16.56 0.91 -7.28
N PRO A 111 -17.48 0.66 -8.22
CA PRO A 111 -17.20 -0.12 -9.44
C PRO A 111 -16.28 0.57 -10.44
N LYS A 112 -16.01 1.85 -10.27
CA LYS A 112 -15.11 2.62 -11.16
C LYS A 112 -13.75 2.90 -10.51
N LEU A 113 -13.50 2.36 -9.33
CA LEU A 113 -12.24 2.58 -8.63
C LEU A 113 -11.08 2.04 -9.47
N MET A 114 -10.05 2.85 -9.61
CA MET A 114 -8.79 2.43 -10.19
C MET A 114 -7.99 1.63 -9.16
N LEU A 115 -7.49 0.45 -9.56
CA LEU A 115 -6.67 -0.41 -8.73
C LEU A 115 -5.28 -0.55 -9.36
N TYR A 116 -4.26 -0.09 -8.66
CA TYR A 116 -2.88 -0.41 -9.01
C TYR A 116 -2.56 -1.82 -8.54
N ALA A 117 -1.98 -2.64 -9.42
CA ALA A 117 -1.65 -4.03 -9.14
C ALA A 117 -0.30 -4.41 -9.78
N PRO A 118 0.37 -5.46 -9.30
CA PRO A 118 1.61 -5.93 -9.90
C PRO A 118 1.45 -6.32 -11.38
N ASN A 119 2.46 -6.01 -12.18
CA ASN A 119 2.53 -6.48 -13.57
C ASN A 119 3.12 -7.89 -13.61
N GLU A 120 2.30 -8.90 -13.35
CA GLU A 120 2.69 -10.30 -13.39
C GLU A 120 2.56 -10.85 -14.82
N ARG A 121 3.39 -11.82 -15.16
CA ARG A 121 3.33 -12.51 -16.46
C ARG A 121 2.12 -13.43 -16.55
N PHE A 122 1.76 -14.06 -15.44
CA PHE A 122 0.65 -15.01 -15.33
C PHE A 122 0.05 -14.96 -13.91
N GLY A 123 -1.09 -15.61 -13.72
CA GLY A 123 -1.77 -15.61 -12.43
C GLY A 123 -2.81 -14.51 -12.30
N LEU A 124 -3.13 -14.12 -11.06
CA LEU A 124 -4.29 -13.29 -10.74
C LEU A 124 -4.28 -11.92 -11.45
N PHE A 125 -3.11 -11.30 -11.55
CA PHE A 125 -2.91 -10.01 -12.22
C PHE A 125 -2.20 -10.12 -13.58
N GLY A 126 -1.77 -11.33 -13.96
CA GLY A 126 -1.06 -11.61 -15.20
C GLY A 126 -1.95 -12.13 -16.32
N GLY A 127 -1.30 -12.81 -17.26
CA GLY A 127 -1.94 -13.57 -18.32
C GLY A 127 -2.24 -15.01 -17.94
N PRO A 128 -2.63 -15.84 -18.92
CA PRO A 128 -2.79 -17.28 -18.76
C PRO A 128 -1.50 -17.93 -18.26
N VAL A 129 -1.64 -19.03 -17.53
CA VAL A 129 -0.50 -19.80 -17.05
C VAL A 129 0.03 -20.69 -18.18
N PRO A 130 1.34 -20.67 -18.51
CA PRO A 130 1.90 -21.56 -19.52
C PRO A 130 1.64 -23.03 -19.19
N ALA A 131 1.13 -23.81 -20.13
CA ALA A 131 0.84 -25.24 -19.91
C ALA A 131 2.11 -26.08 -19.67
N THR A 132 3.30 -25.51 -19.89
CA THR A 132 4.61 -26.12 -19.57
C THR A 132 4.82 -26.39 -18.08
N ILE A 133 4.00 -25.81 -17.18
CA ILE A 133 3.99 -26.15 -15.75
C ILE A 133 3.50 -27.59 -15.51
N ILE A 134 2.72 -28.16 -16.44
CA ILE A 134 2.23 -29.51 -16.37
C ILE A 134 3.33 -30.44 -16.91
N ARG A 135 3.77 -31.38 -16.07
CA ARG A 135 4.64 -32.49 -16.51
C ARG A 135 3.75 -33.63 -17.05
N PRO A 136 3.70 -33.88 -18.37
CA PRO A 136 2.87 -34.94 -18.90
C PRO A 136 3.47 -36.33 -18.59
N ASP A 137 2.59 -37.31 -18.38
CA ASP A 137 2.96 -38.72 -18.36
C ASP A 137 2.23 -39.45 -19.50
N THR A 138 3.00 -39.88 -20.51
CA THR A 138 2.44 -40.54 -21.70
C THR A 138 2.09 -42.00 -21.45
N ALA A 139 2.54 -42.61 -20.35
CA ALA A 139 2.18 -43.99 -19.97
C ALA A 139 0.74 -44.08 -19.43
N LEU A 140 0.15 -42.97 -19.00
CA LEU A 140 -1.23 -42.94 -18.50
C LEU A 140 -2.24 -43.03 -19.67
N PRO A 141 -3.39 -43.72 -19.47
CA PRO A 141 -4.50 -43.68 -20.43
C PRO A 141 -5.00 -42.25 -20.62
N ALA A 142 -5.49 -41.90 -21.82
CA ALA A 142 -5.94 -40.55 -22.15
C ALA A 142 -6.95 -39.97 -21.14
N ARG A 143 -7.86 -40.79 -20.58
CA ARG A 143 -8.83 -40.37 -19.56
C ARG A 143 -8.21 -39.92 -18.23
N MET A 144 -6.95 -40.23 -17.97
CA MET A 144 -6.20 -39.82 -16.77
C MET A 144 -5.21 -38.71 -17.06
N ARG A 145 -5.12 -38.28 -18.32
CA ARG A 145 -4.22 -37.22 -18.75
C ARG A 145 -4.97 -35.90 -18.88
N TYR A 146 -4.37 -34.81 -18.41
CA TYR A 146 -4.95 -33.48 -18.58
C TYR A 146 -5.26 -33.22 -20.05
N PHE A 147 -6.45 -32.68 -20.34
CA PHE A 147 -6.95 -32.38 -21.69
C PHE A 147 -6.90 -33.60 -22.62
N GLY A 148 -7.08 -34.83 -22.11
CA GLY A 148 -7.00 -36.06 -22.89
C GLY A 148 -5.60 -36.38 -23.46
N GLY A 149 -4.57 -35.70 -22.97
CA GLY A 149 -3.18 -35.83 -23.39
C GLY A 149 -2.71 -34.78 -24.42
N THR A 150 -3.59 -33.86 -24.84
CA THR A 150 -3.24 -32.76 -25.75
C THR A 150 -3.34 -31.46 -24.96
N LEU A 151 -2.22 -31.02 -24.40
CA LEU A 151 -2.16 -29.78 -23.61
C LEU A 151 -2.36 -28.57 -24.55
N PRO A 152 -3.15 -27.57 -24.15
CA PRO A 152 -3.15 -26.27 -24.82
C PRO A 152 -1.78 -25.59 -24.64
N ALA A 153 -1.51 -24.53 -25.39
CA ALA A 153 -0.29 -23.74 -25.18
C ALA A 153 -0.30 -23.04 -23.83
N GLU A 154 -1.47 -22.61 -23.41
CA GLU A 154 -1.72 -21.87 -22.18
C GLU A 154 -2.95 -22.40 -21.46
N LEU A 155 -2.95 -22.30 -20.13
CA LEU A 155 -4.09 -22.60 -19.28
C LEU A 155 -4.81 -21.28 -19.00
N GLU A 156 -6.01 -21.12 -19.50
CA GLU A 156 -6.78 -19.92 -19.24
C GLU A 156 -7.07 -19.77 -17.74
N SER A 157 -6.64 -18.69 -17.17
CA SER A 157 -7.07 -18.24 -15.85
C SER A 157 -7.98 -17.04 -16.06
N SER A 158 -9.26 -17.18 -15.70
CA SER A 158 -10.16 -16.03 -15.69
C SER A 158 -9.70 -15.05 -14.59
N THR A 159 -9.72 -13.75 -14.89
CA THR A 159 -9.56 -12.74 -13.84
C THR A 159 -10.72 -12.87 -12.85
N ALA A 160 -10.42 -12.90 -11.56
CA ALA A 160 -11.43 -13.02 -10.51
C ALA A 160 -12.42 -11.82 -10.51
N TRP A 161 -12.04 -10.70 -11.13
CA TRP A 161 -12.81 -9.45 -11.17
C TRP A 161 -12.93 -8.92 -12.60
N PRO A 162 -13.80 -9.52 -13.44
CA PRO A 162 -14.05 -9.01 -14.78
C PRO A 162 -14.66 -7.60 -14.67
N GLY A 163 -14.08 -6.65 -15.40
CA GLY A 163 -14.51 -5.25 -15.39
C GLY A 163 -13.81 -4.36 -14.33
N ALA A 164 -12.90 -4.88 -13.52
CA ALA A 164 -12.04 -4.07 -12.68
C ALA A 164 -11.04 -3.22 -13.51
N HIS A 165 -10.82 -1.99 -13.10
CA HIS A 165 -9.87 -1.09 -13.75
C HIS A 165 -8.49 -1.25 -13.13
N PHE A 166 -7.73 -2.25 -13.57
CA PHE A 166 -6.35 -2.47 -13.13
C PHE A 166 -5.35 -1.64 -13.94
N VAL A 167 -4.49 -0.92 -13.22
CA VAL A 167 -3.26 -0.30 -13.74
C VAL A 167 -2.08 -1.13 -13.24
N ARG A 168 -1.39 -1.81 -14.15
CA ARG A 168 -0.28 -2.70 -13.80
C ARG A 168 1.02 -1.94 -13.69
N ILE A 169 1.75 -2.17 -12.59
CA ILE A 169 3.00 -1.50 -12.24
C ILE A 169 4.13 -2.54 -12.16
N ASP A 170 5.26 -2.25 -12.81
CA ASP A 170 6.46 -3.09 -12.85
C ASP A 170 7.74 -2.36 -12.43
N SER A 171 7.65 -1.08 -12.14
CA SER A 171 8.80 -0.24 -11.81
C SER A 171 8.39 0.91 -10.89
N LEU A 172 9.37 1.64 -10.34
CA LEU A 172 9.09 2.85 -9.57
C LEU A 172 8.28 3.84 -10.41
N THR A 173 7.08 4.15 -9.97
CA THR A 173 6.14 5.02 -10.68
C THR A 173 5.52 6.03 -9.71
N GLU A 174 5.74 7.33 -9.92
CA GLU A 174 5.02 8.38 -9.21
C GLU A 174 3.62 8.51 -9.81
N ILE A 175 2.59 8.20 -9.01
CA ILE A 175 1.18 8.14 -9.43
C ILE A 175 0.40 9.40 -9.08
N ALA A 176 0.92 10.19 -8.15
CA ALA A 176 0.44 11.51 -7.78
C ALA A 176 1.58 12.29 -7.10
N PRO A 177 1.52 13.63 -7.03
CA PRO A 177 2.55 14.41 -6.36
C PRO A 177 2.82 13.92 -4.93
N GLY A 178 4.05 13.46 -4.68
CA GLY A 178 4.47 12.91 -3.40
C GLY A 178 3.96 11.50 -3.10
N VAL A 179 3.38 10.78 -4.08
CA VAL A 179 2.87 9.42 -3.92
C VAL A 179 3.40 8.54 -5.04
N ALA A 180 4.22 7.56 -4.70
CA ALA A 180 4.80 6.62 -5.65
C ALA A 180 4.49 5.17 -5.29
N ILE A 181 4.61 4.29 -6.26
CA ILE A 181 4.58 2.84 -6.09
C ILE A 181 5.93 2.28 -6.51
N VAL A 182 6.48 1.40 -5.71
CA VAL A 182 7.70 0.63 -6.00
C VAL A 182 7.28 -0.80 -6.28
N SER A 183 7.82 -1.40 -7.34
CA SER A 183 7.61 -2.81 -7.67
C SER A 183 8.90 -3.61 -7.42
N THR A 184 8.78 -4.69 -6.68
CA THR A 184 9.87 -5.62 -6.38
C THR A 184 9.42 -7.06 -6.65
N VAL A 185 10.36 -7.99 -6.75
CA VAL A 185 10.08 -9.37 -7.13
C VAL A 185 10.74 -10.33 -6.14
N SER A 186 9.93 -11.19 -5.53
CA SER A 186 10.43 -12.32 -4.76
C SER A 186 10.91 -13.42 -5.68
N ARG A 187 12.13 -13.89 -5.46
CA ARG A 187 12.76 -14.97 -6.21
C ARG A 187 12.95 -16.22 -5.34
N THR A 188 12.13 -16.40 -4.32
CA THR A 188 12.20 -17.57 -3.45
C THR A 188 12.00 -18.83 -4.27
N PRO A 189 12.95 -19.82 -4.24
CA PRO A 189 12.83 -21.07 -4.98
C PRO A 189 11.56 -21.85 -4.64
N GLY A 190 10.96 -22.49 -5.63
CA GLY A 190 9.78 -23.35 -5.46
C GLY A 190 8.44 -22.61 -5.48
N THR A 191 8.43 -21.28 -5.56
CA THR A 191 7.24 -20.48 -5.82
C THR A 191 7.25 -19.95 -7.25
N LEU A 192 6.05 -19.66 -7.79
CA LEU A 192 5.94 -18.82 -8.96
C LEU A 192 6.49 -17.44 -8.61
N GLU A 193 7.16 -16.80 -9.57
CA GLU A 193 7.63 -15.44 -9.41
C GLU A 193 6.52 -14.56 -8.82
N LEU A 194 6.80 -13.95 -7.67
CA LEU A 194 5.84 -13.11 -6.95
C LEU A 194 6.26 -11.65 -7.04
N HIS A 195 5.48 -10.87 -7.74
CA HIS A 195 5.64 -9.42 -7.80
C HIS A 195 4.89 -8.77 -6.65
N GLU A 196 5.53 -7.84 -5.98
CA GLU A 196 4.95 -7.10 -4.86
C GLU A 196 5.15 -5.60 -5.02
N LEU A 197 4.06 -4.84 -4.81
CA LEU A 197 4.04 -3.39 -4.82
C LEU A 197 4.12 -2.87 -3.39
N SER A 198 4.92 -1.83 -3.19
CA SER A 198 4.93 -1.02 -1.97
C SER A 198 4.51 0.40 -2.31
N LEU A 199 3.64 0.99 -1.49
CA LEU A 199 3.26 2.40 -1.63
C LEU A 199 4.23 3.28 -0.85
N VAL A 200 4.68 4.38 -1.44
CA VAL A 200 5.67 5.28 -0.86
C VAL A 200 5.13 6.70 -0.87
N LEU A 201 5.07 7.33 0.30
CA LEU A 201 4.72 8.73 0.46
C LEU A 201 5.98 9.55 0.75
N ARG A 202 6.12 10.70 0.10
CA ARG A 202 7.20 11.65 0.37
C ARG A 202 6.72 12.72 1.33
N THR A 203 7.09 12.61 2.60
CA THR A 203 6.75 13.56 3.66
C THR A 203 7.91 14.51 3.95
N PRO A 204 7.70 15.60 4.70
CA PRO A 204 8.79 16.46 5.17
C PRO A 204 9.81 15.74 6.07
N ALA A 205 9.40 14.67 6.77
CA ALA A 205 10.26 13.88 7.64
C ALA A 205 11.09 12.82 6.87
N GLY A 206 10.67 12.45 5.65
CA GLY A 206 11.27 11.41 4.83
C GLY A 206 10.20 10.56 4.13
N LEU A 207 10.60 9.40 3.65
CA LEU A 207 9.66 8.47 3.00
C LEU A 207 8.88 7.67 4.05
N VAL A 208 7.58 7.54 3.86
CA VAL A 208 6.73 6.58 4.56
C VAL A 208 6.39 5.45 3.59
N VAL A 209 6.73 4.22 3.96
CA VAL A 209 6.63 3.05 3.09
C VAL A 209 5.58 2.07 3.62
N PHE A 210 4.60 1.73 2.80
CA PHE A 210 3.59 0.71 3.09
C PHE A 210 3.93 -0.56 2.35
N VAL A 211 4.04 -1.66 3.08
CA VAL A 211 4.35 -2.99 2.53
C VAL A 211 3.21 -3.96 2.84
N GLY A 212 2.92 -4.88 1.92
CA GLY A 212 1.93 -5.95 2.16
C GLY A 212 2.52 -7.02 3.07
N CYS A 213 3.43 -7.80 2.50
CA CYS A 213 4.13 -8.88 3.20
C CYS A 213 5.65 -8.75 3.18
N ALA A 214 6.22 -7.95 2.28
CA ALA A 214 7.66 -7.89 2.03
C ALA A 214 8.27 -9.24 1.62
N HIS A 215 7.60 -10.01 0.76
CA HIS A 215 8.11 -11.28 0.22
C HIS A 215 9.49 -11.17 -0.46
N PRO A 216 9.83 -10.06 -1.15
CA PRO A 216 11.17 -9.86 -1.70
C PRO A 216 12.26 -9.61 -0.64
N GLY A 217 11.86 -9.48 0.63
CA GLY A 217 12.67 -8.99 1.74
C GLY A 217 12.57 -7.47 1.88
N ILE A 218 12.39 -7.01 3.14
CA ILE A 218 12.20 -5.58 3.42
C ILE A 218 13.39 -4.74 2.94
N GLU A 219 14.62 -5.21 3.10
CA GLU A 219 15.82 -4.49 2.65
C GLU A 219 15.83 -4.29 1.12
N THR A 220 15.36 -5.29 0.34
CA THR A 220 15.19 -5.18 -1.12
C THR A 220 14.18 -4.10 -1.49
N ILE A 221 13.07 -4.02 -0.75
CA ILE A 221 12.03 -3.00 -0.97
C ILE A 221 12.59 -1.61 -0.66
N LEU A 222 13.28 -1.45 0.47
CA LEU A 222 13.88 -0.17 0.86
C LEU A 222 14.94 0.29 -0.15
N GLU A 223 15.77 -0.62 -0.64
CA GLU A 223 16.75 -0.29 -1.70
C GLU A 223 16.05 0.23 -2.96
N ALA A 224 14.91 -0.36 -3.34
CA ALA A 224 14.13 0.07 -4.49
C ALA A 224 13.45 1.44 -4.30
N THR A 225 13.33 1.95 -3.06
CA THR A 225 12.79 3.31 -2.80
C THR A 225 13.83 4.42 -2.98
N ARG A 226 15.15 4.11 -2.95
CA ARG A 226 16.25 5.11 -2.99
C ARG A 226 16.14 6.13 -4.14
N PRO A 227 15.72 5.76 -5.37
CA PRO A 227 15.58 6.77 -6.43
C PRO A 227 14.48 7.80 -6.14
N TYR A 228 13.57 7.49 -5.18
CA TYR A 228 12.49 8.40 -4.80
C TYR A 228 12.83 9.28 -3.60
N GLY A 229 13.77 8.86 -2.72
CA GLY A 229 14.26 9.65 -1.60
C GLY A 229 15.32 8.92 -0.78
N ASP A 230 16.18 9.68 -0.13
CA ASP A 230 17.40 9.17 0.53
C ASP A 230 17.18 8.65 1.94
N HIS A 231 16.05 9.01 2.60
CA HIS A 231 15.74 8.64 3.98
C HIS A 231 14.35 8.05 4.09
N VAL A 232 14.26 6.87 4.71
CA VAL A 232 12.99 6.25 5.06
C VAL A 232 12.68 6.58 6.52
N HIS A 233 11.61 7.35 6.71
CA HIS A 233 11.15 7.79 8.02
C HIS A 233 10.40 6.68 8.74
N GLU A 234 9.44 6.04 8.07
CA GLU A 234 8.55 5.07 8.69
C GLU A 234 8.13 3.94 7.74
N ILE A 235 7.92 2.74 8.29
CA ILE A 235 7.39 1.58 7.57
C ILE A 235 6.11 1.11 8.25
N PHE A 236 5.06 0.84 7.44
CA PHE A 236 3.82 0.18 7.84
C PHE A 236 3.66 -1.16 7.13
N GLY A 237 3.15 -2.17 7.85
CA GLY A 237 2.68 -3.44 7.28
C GLY A 237 3.54 -4.65 7.62
N GLY A 238 3.42 -5.73 6.83
CA GLY A 238 4.02 -7.03 7.09
C GLY A 238 5.49 -7.13 6.66
N LEU A 239 6.32 -7.78 7.49
CA LEU A 239 7.73 -8.02 7.21
C LEU A 239 8.05 -9.49 6.85
N HIS A 240 7.03 -10.34 6.79
CA HIS A 240 7.12 -11.78 6.48
C HIS A 240 8.10 -12.57 7.35
N LEU A 241 8.21 -12.21 8.63
CA LEU A 241 9.12 -12.85 9.60
C LEU A 241 8.40 -13.88 10.48
N VAL A 242 7.10 -14.12 10.27
CA VAL A 242 6.27 -15.01 11.10
C VAL A 242 6.82 -16.43 11.22
N SER A 243 7.55 -16.91 10.22
CA SER A 243 8.20 -18.23 10.22
C SER A 243 9.74 -18.16 10.17
N ALA A 244 10.30 -16.96 10.31
CA ALA A 244 11.75 -16.77 10.26
C ALA A 244 12.41 -17.28 11.55
N PRO A 245 13.64 -17.82 11.48
CA PRO A 245 14.39 -18.16 12.68
C PRO A 245 14.79 -16.90 13.45
N ASP A 246 14.95 -17.02 14.78
CA ASP A 246 15.27 -15.89 15.68
C ASP A 246 16.49 -15.09 15.22
N ALA A 247 17.53 -15.76 14.73
CA ALA A 247 18.73 -15.10 14.23
C ALA A 247 18.46 -14.15 13.06
N GLU A 248 17.52 -14.50 12.18
CA GLU A 248 17.12 -13.65 11.06
C GLU A 248 16.23 -12.49 11.53
N ILE A 249 15.35 -12.75 12.49
CA ILE A 249 14.52 -11.71 13.13
C ILE A 249 15.41 -10.63 13.76
N GLU A 250 16.38 -11.04 14.57
CA GLU A 250 17.32 -10.12 15.23
C GLU A 250 18.19 -9.38 14.19
N ARG A 251 18.63 -10.06 13.14
CA ARG A 251 19.40 -9.44 12.06
C ARG A 251 18.59 -8.34 11.37
N ILE A 252 17.33 -8.62 11.01
CA ILE A 252 16.46 -7.63 10.33
C ILE A 252 16.16 -6.47 11.28
N ALA A 253 15.79 -6.72 12.54
CA ALA A 253 15.52 -5.66 13.50
C ALA A 253 16.72 -4.72 13.64
N LYS A 254 17.93 -5.30 13.76
CA LYS A 254 19.19 -4.54 13.81
C LYS A 254 19.45 -3.76 12.52
N ALA A 255 19.30 -4.38 11.35
CA ALA A 255 19.53 -3.71 10.06
C ALA A 255 18.59 -2.51 9.88
N LEU A 256 17.31 -2.65 10.19
CA LEU A 256 16.33 -1.55 10.08
C LEU A 256 16.68 -0.39 11.03
N HIS A 257 17.14 -0.71 12.23
CA HIS A 257 17.50 0.29 13.23
C HIS A 257 18.87 0.96 12.97
N ASP A 258 19.93 0.17 12.75
CA ASP A 258 21.31 0.65 12.73
C ASP A 258 21.79 1.06 11.33
N ASP A 259 21.44 0.26 10.30
CA ASP A 259 21.95 0.43 8.94
C ASP A 259 21.02 1.34 8.12
N TRP A 260 19.71 1.05 8.12
CA TRP A 260 18.70 1.87 7.45
C TRP A 260 18.33 3.12 8.25
N ARG A 261 18.53 3.11 9.56
CA ARG A 261 18.27 4.24 10.47
C ARG A 261 16.86 4.78 10.35
N LEU A 262 15.88 3.87 10.35
CA LEU A 262 14.49 4.27 10.36
C LEU A 262 14.18 5.11 11.60
N ASP A 263 13.39 6.16 11.45
CA ASP A 263 12.95 6.93 12.60
C ASP A 263 11.86 6.19 13.36
N LEU A 264 10.90 5.59 12.66
CA LEU A 264 9.74 4.88 13.21
C LEU A 264 9.53 3.53 12.51
N ILE A 265 8.91 2.59 13.23
CA ILE A 265 8.44 1.33 12.65
C ILE A 265 7.05 0.96 13.17
N ALA A 266 6.12 0.69 12.27
CA ALA A 266 4.74 0.30 12.54
C ALA A 266 4.43 -1.08 11.92
N PRO A 267 5.02 -2.18 12.45
CA PRO A 267 4.88 -3.51 11.87
C PRO A 267 3.48 -4.07 12.10
N GLY A 268 3.00 -4.87 11.14
CA GLY A 268 1.69 -5.50 11.16
C GLY A 268 1.71 -6.91 10.56
N HIS A 269 0.53 -7.49 10.43
CA HIS A 269 0.20 -8.67 9.66
C HIS A 269 1.19 -9.85 9.83
N CYS A 270 1.88 -10.25 8.77
CA CYS A 270 2.79 -11.42 8.75
C CYS A 270 4.18 -11.16 9.36
N THR A 271 4.38 -10.07 10.09
CA THR A 271 5.65 -9.81 10.82
C THR A 271 5.92 -10.89 11.86
N GLY A 272 4.91 -11.31 12.62
CA GLY A 272 5.01 -12.37 13.63
C GLY A 272 5.41 -11.88 15.02
N GLU A 273 4.88 -12.56 16.05
CA GLU A 273 5.05 -12.13 17.46
C GLU A 273 6.51 -12.03 17.92
N PRO A 274 7.42 -12.98 17.61
CA PRO A 274 8.83 -12.83 17.97
C PRO A 274 9.49 -11.60 17.32
N ALA A 275 9.08 -11.26 16.09
CA ALA A 275 9.61 -10.10 15.39
C ALA A 275 9.02 -8.78 15.95
N PHE A 276 7.76 -8.75 16.38
CA PHE A 276 7.21 -7.60 17.11
C PHE A 276 8.03 -7.29 18.37
N ASP A 277 8.37 -8.32 19.15
CA ASP A 277 9.18 -8.17 20.36
C ASP A 277 10.61 -7.68 20.05
N ALA A 278 11.28 -8.26 19.05
CA ALA A 278 12.61 -7.83 18.63
C ALA A 278 12.63 -6.37 18.14
N LEU A 279 11.64 -5.98 17.32
CA LEU A 279 11.50 -4.62 16.82
C LEU A 279 11.18 -3.64 17.97
N GLN A 280 10.32 -4.03 18.92
CA GLN A 280 10.02 -3.20 20.08
C GLN A 280 11.27 -2.98 20.97
N ARG A 281 12.11 -4.01 21.16
CA ARG A 281 13.39 -3.84 21.86
C ARG A 281 14.36 -2.93 21.10
N ALA A 282 14.44 -3.07 19.78
CA ALA A 282 15.38 -2.29 18.95
C ALA A 282 14.97 -0.83 18.85
N PHE A 283 13.68 -0.54 18.67
CA PHE A 283 13.18 0.80 18.42
C PHE A 283 12.71 1.56 19.67
N GLY A 284 12.33 0.86 20.76
CA GLY A 284 11.83 1.50 21.98
C GLY A 284 10.63 2.41 21.69
N ASP A 285 10.70 3.68 22.08
CA ASP A 285 9.63 4.67 21.89
C ASP A 285 9.38 5.00 20.39
N ARG A 286 10.23 4.54 19.51
CA ARG A 286 10.08 4.67 18.05
C ARG A 286 9.31 3.51 17.40
N TYR A 287 8.88 2.53 18.20
CA TYR A 287 7.97 1.48 17.78
C TYR A 287 6.53 2.00 17.85
N VAL A 288 5.84 2.00 16.73
CA VAL A 288 4.47 2.47 16.61
C VAL A 288 3.52 1.28 16.61
N TYR A 289 2.57 1.24 17.55
CA TYR A 289 1.53 0.23 17.53
C TYR A 289 0.53 0.51 16.39
N ALA A 290 0.37 -0.45 15.47
CA ALA A 290 -0.49 -0.35 14.31
C ALA A 290 -1.45 -1.55 14.16
N GLY A 291 -2.11 -1.96 15.25
CA GLY A 291 -3.13 -3.01 15.24
C GLY A 291 -4.45 -2.57 14.60
N LEU A 292 -5.32 -3.53 14.32
CA LEU A 292 -6.65 -3.31 13.74
C LEU A 292 -7.42 -2.19 14.46
N GLY A 293 -7.87 -1.21 13.71
CA GLY A 293 -8.64 -0.05 14.19
C GLY A 293 -7.77 1.10 14.72
N THR A 294 -6.44 0.96 14.75
CA THR A 294 -5.54 2.06 15.10
C THR A 294 -5.55 3.14 14.03
N VAL A 295 -5.45 4.39 14.49
CA VAL A 295 -5.22 5.56 13.63
C VAL A 295 -3.87 6.16 14.01
N VAL A 296 -2.95 6.25 13.03
CA VAL A 296 -1.62 6.83 13.20
C VAL A 296 -1.54 8.09 12.35
N GLU A 297 -1.18 9.21 12.96
CA GLU A 297 -0.91 10.46 12.23
C GLU A 297 0.48 10.38 11.60
N LEU A 298 0.57 10.74 10.31
CA LEU A 298 1.84 10.86 9.60
C LEU A 298 2.39 12.28 9.79
N LEU A 299 3.61 12.40 10.25
CA LEU A 299 4.28 13.68 10.53
C LEU A 299 4.91 14.32 9.28
#